data_57743bf33d9e63cb408b346f29ac89c0
#
_entry.id   57743bf33d9e63cb408b346f29ac89c0
#
_cell.length_a   1.000
_cell.length_b   1.000
_cell.length_c   1.000
_cell.angle_alpha   90.00
_cell.angle_beta   90.00
_cell.angle_gamma   90.00
#
_symmetry.space_group_name_H-M   'P 1'
#
loop_
_entity.id
_entity.type
_entity.pdbx_description
1 polymer ?
#
loop_
_entity_poly.entity_id
_entity_poly.type
_entity_poly.pdbx_seq_one_letter_code
_entity_poly.pdbx_strand_id
1 'polypeptide(L)'
;MQQQFRKGALALALALCAAPAFAGPVGYGANTTGGGSAIPVNVATMEAMQAAIDNYAGSGGLVLNYTGSFNFASIIDVCTQWKLPAKTVQIKNKRDITIKGANGSSANFGVRVVGNAHNVIIRNMTIGLLPGGEDADSISLEGNSSGQPSNIWVDHNTIFASLTKCSGAGDASFDGGIDMKKGVNHVTVSYNYIHDYQKVALNGYSDSDTQNAAARTTYHHNRFENVESRLPLQRRGLSHIYNNYFNNVFTSGINVRMGGVALIEANYFENIKNPVTSRDSSEIGYWDLINNYVGSGITWTVPESTSKPYANATTWISSKTYPEQLGYLYTAIPAAQVKAKVIATAGAGTNLAE
;
A
#
# COMPACT_ATOMS: atom_id res chain seq x y z
N MET A 1 57.41 -56.22 -5.40
CA MET A 1 57.18 -54.78 -5.13
C MET A 1 56.17 -54.30 -6.13
N GLN A 2 54.87 -54.22 -5.75
CA GLN A 2 53.83 -53.69 -6.59
C GLN A 2 53.42 -52.31 -6.06
N GLN A 3 53.64 -51.25 -6.81
CA GLN A 3 53.15 -49.89 -6.50
C GLN A 3 51.74 -49.75 -7.05
N GLN A 4 50.79 -49.51 -6.12
CA GLN A 4 49.44 -49.12 -6.44
C GLN A 4 49.35 -47.61 -6.69
N PHE A 5 48.95 -47.20 -7.91
CA PHE A 5 48.59 -45.83 -8.22
C PHE A 5 47.13 -45.57 -7.73
N ARG A 6 46.98 -44.67 -6.77
CA ARG A 6 45.65 -44.15 -6.36
C ARG A 6 45.28 -43.04 -7.38
N LYS A 7 44.22 -43.26 -8.10
CA LYS A 7 43.56 -42.21 -8.93
C LYS A 7 42.72 -41.33 -8.00
N GLY A 8 43.17 -40.08 -7.79
CA GLY A 8 42.38 -39.07 -7.13
C GLY A 8 41.30 -38.53 -8.09
N ALA A 9 40.03 -38.70 -7.76
CA ALA A 9 38.92 -38.05 -8.45
C ALA A 9 38.80 -36.61 -7.95
N LEU A 10 39.02 -35.63 -8.82
CA LEU A 10 38.82 -34.22 -8.55
C LEU A 10 37.30 -33.95 -8.71
N ALA A 11 36.59 -33.79 -7.60
CA ALA A 11 35.19 -33.36 -7.62
C ALA A 11 35.11 -31.84 -7.88
N LEU A 12 34.70 -31.47 -9.07
CA LEU A 12 34.41 -30.09 -9.44
C LEU A 12 33.06 -29.70 -8.79
N ALA A 13 33.09 -28.94 -7.69
CA ALA A 13 31.89 -28.39 -7.11
C ALA A 13 31.43 -27.19 -8.00
N LEU A 14 30.39 -27.39 -8.79
CA LEU A 14 29.64 -26.29 -9.40
C LEU A 14 28.91 -25.53 -8.28
N ALA A 15 29.41 -24.37 -7.92
CA ALA A 15 28.63 -23.39 -7.15
C ALA A 15 27.55 -22.83 -8.09
N LEU A 16 26.32 -23.33 -7.97
CA LEU A 16 25.15 -22.63 -8.51
C LEU A 16 25.01 -21.34 -7.73
N CYS A 17 25.42 -20.21 -8.31
CA CYS A 17 24.94 -18.91 -7.88
C CYS A 17 23.42 -18.87 -8.20
N ALA A 18 22.59 -19.23 -7.23
CA ALA A 18 21.18 -18.91 -7.31
C ALA A 18 21.10 -17.37 -7.32
N ALA A 19 20.71 -16.80 -8.46
CA ALA A 19 20.25 -15.42 -8.48
C ALA A 19 19.14 -15.28 -7.43
N PRO A 20 19.12 -14.21 -6.60
CA PRO A 20 18.05 -14.01 -5.66
C PRO A 20 16.74 -14.03 -6.45
N ALA A 21 15.91 -15.05 -6.22
CA ALA A 21 14.55 -15.05 -6.72
C ALA A 21 13.89 -13.83 -6.05
N PHE A 22 13.36 -12.89 -6.85
CA PHE A 22 12.51 -11.85 -6.31
C PHE A 22 11.36 -12.57 -5.61
N ALA A 23 11.27 -12.44 -4.30
CA ALA A 23 10.12 -12.92 -3.57
C ALA A 23 8.90 -12.20 -4.13
N GLY A 24 7.87 -12.95 -4.51
CA GLY A 24 6.62 -12.40 -4.98
C GLY A 24 5.84 -11.79 -3.81
N PRO A 25 4.73 -11.10 -4.08
CA PRO A 25 3.91 -10.54 -3.01
C PRO A 25 3.38 -11.63 -2.09
N VAL A 26 3.41 -11.36 -0.77
CA VAL A 26 2.75 -12.18 0.23
C VAL A 26 1.40 -11.54 0.57
N GLY A 27 0.33 -12.31 0.66
CA GLY A 27 -0.98 -11.78 0.98
C GLY A 27 -2.03 -12.11 -0.07
N TYR A 28 -3.13 -11.42 -0.03
CA TYR A 28 -4.22 -11.63 -1.00
C TYR A 28 -3.81 -11.29 -2.45
N GLY A 29 -2.81 -10.45 -2.65
CA GLY A 29 -2.20 -10.18 -3.95
C GLY A 29 -1.13 -11.18 -4.38
N ALA A 30 -0.95 -12.33 -3.72
CA ALA A 30 0.14 -13.29 -3.94
C ALA A 30 0.28 -13.79 -5.40
N ASN A 31 -0.78 -13.74 -6.18
CA ASN A 31 -0.78 -14.16 -7.58
C ASN A 31 -0.34 -13.04 -8.55
N THR A 32 0.11 -11.89 -8.04
CA THR A 32 0.52 -10.77 -8.88
C THR A 32 1.96 -10.97 -9.38
N THR A 33 2.13 -11.00 -10.70
CA THR A 33 3.43 -11.15 -11.38
C THR A 33 3.82 -9.92 -12.20
N GLY A 34 2.89 -8.97 -12.37
CA GLY A 34 3.10 -7.75 -13.15
C GLY A 34 3.53 -8.04 -14.57
N GLY A 35 4.46 -7.26 -15.11
CA GLY A 35 5.04 -7.44 -16.43
C GLY A 35 5.97 -8.66 -16.58
N GLY A 36 6.13 -9.46 -15.50
CA GLY A 36 6.94 -10.68 -15.53
C GLY A 36 8.39 -10.41 -15.93
N SER A 37 8.88 -11.19 -16.91
CA SER A 37 10.25 -11.09 -17.44
C SER A 37 10.38 -10.18 -18.66
N ALA A 38 9.39 -9.33 -18.96
CA ALA A 38 9.48 -8.39 -20.07
C ALA A 38 10.70 -7.45 -19.91
N ILE A 39 11.37 -7.13 -21.01
CA ILE A 39 12.51 -6.23 -20.99
C ILE A 39 12.07 -4.85 -20.52
N PRO A 40 12.71 -4.26 -19.50
CA PRO A 40 12.31 -2.97 -18.99
C PRO A 40 12.47 -1.84 -20.01
N VAL A 41 11.44 -1.02 -20.14
CA VAL A 41 11.46 0.22 -20.91
C VAL A 41 11.71 1.39 -19.98
N ASN A 42 12.78 2.16 -20.20
CA ASN A 42 13.07 3.35 -19.41
C ASN A 42 12.16 4.50 -19.83
N VAL A 43 11.53 5.13 -18.85
CA VAL A 43 10.69 6.33 -19.04
C VAL A 43 11.06 7.38 -17.98
N ALA A 44 11.20 8.64 -18.38
CA ALA A 44 11.64 9.71 -17.49
C ALA A 44 10.52 10.73 -17.16
N THR A 45 9.39 10.67 -17.86
CA THR A 45 8.27 11.60 -17.66
C THR A 45 6.94 10.86 -17.56
N MET A 46 5.94 11.55 -17.03
CA MET A 46 4.56 11.04 -16.96
C MET A 46 4.01 10.75 -18.38
N GLU A 47 4.27 11.62 -19.32
CA GLU A 47 3.79 11.52 -20.71
C GLU A 47 4.42 10.32 -21.42
N ALA A 48 5.73 10.09 -21.24
CA ALA A 48 6.42 8.92 -21.79
C ALA A 48 5.90 7.62 -21.17
N MET A 49 5.62 7.62 -19.87
CA MET A 49 5.04 6.48 -19.17
C MET A 49 3.62 6.19 -19.69
N GLN A 50 2.78 7.21 -19.82
CA GLN A 50 1.42 7.07 -20.37
C GLN A 50 1.46 6.54 -21.81
N ALA A 51 2.31 7.12 -22.66
CA ALA A 51 2.45 6.67 -24.05
C ALA A 51 2.89 5.19 -24.15
N ALA A 52 3.80 4.75 -23.29
CA ALA A 52 4.21 3.34 -23.23
C ALA A 52 3.05 2.42 -22.82
N ILE A 53 2.24 2.83 -21.83
CA ILE A 53 1.05 2.11 -21.40
C ILE A 53 0.01 2.07 -22.54
N ASP A 54 -0.25 3.18 -23.21
CA ASP A 54 -1.26 3.27 -24.26
C ASP A 54 -0.90 2.38 -25.46
N ASN A 55 0.37 2.35 -25.83
CA ASN A 55 0.88 1.52 -26.93
C ASN A 55 1.00 0.03 -26.59
N TYR A 56 0.90 -0.34 -25.31
CA TYR A 56 0.99 -1.74 -24.90
C TYR A 56 -0.22 -2.54 -25.32
N ALA A 57 0.00 -3.59 -26.14
CA ALA A 57 -1.06 -4.42 -26.75
C ALA A 57 -1.75 -5.38 -25.75
N GLY A 58 -1.28 -5.48 -24.50
CA GLY A 58 -1.90 -6.33 -23.46
C GLY A 58 -1.41 -7.78 -23.46
N SER A 59 -0.28 -8.10 -24.11
CA SER A 59 0.34 -9.42 -24.11
C SER A 59 1.86 -9.33 -24.00
N GLY A 60 2.50 -10.35 -23.41
CA GLY A 60 3.96 -10.42 -23.24
C GLY A 60 4.51 -9.64 -22.04
N GLY A 61 3.65 -8.93 -21.30
CA GLY A 61 4.06 -8.10 -20.17
C GLY A 61 4.62 -6.74 -20.57
N LEU A 62 4.51 -5.75 -19.65
CA LEU A 62 5.14 -4.44 -19.78
C LEU A 62 5.84 -4.09 -18.45
N VAL A 63 7.13 -3.88 -18.50
CA VAL A 63 7.92 -3.37 -17.35
C VAL A 63 8.40 -1.97 -17.67
N LEU A 64 7.96 -0.98 -16.91
CA LEU A 64 8.37 0.41 -17.01
C LEU A 64 9.35 0.72 -15.88
N ASN A 65 10.56 1.13 -16.24
CA ASN A 65 11.57 1.61 -15.30
C ASN A 65 11.56 3.14 -15.33
N TYR A 66 10.93 3.75 -14.30
CA TYR A 66 10.82 5.20 -14.19
C TYR A 66 12.13 5.79 -13.67
N THR A 67 12.75 6.66 -14.45
CA THR A 67 14.05 7.29 -14.15
C THR A 67 13.95 8.79 -13.90
N GLY A 68 12.74 9.35 -13.92
CA GLY A 68 12.52 10.79 -13.70
C GLY A 68 12.83 11.21 -12.26
N SER A 69 13.12 12.48 -12.09
CA SER A 69 13.35 13.09 -10.78
C SER A 69 12.60 14.42 -10.70
N PHE A 70 11.80 14.58 -9.65
CA PHE A 70 11.09 15.81 -9.35
C PHE A 70 11.73 16.51 -8.15
N ASN A 71 12.02 17.79 -8.30
CA ASN A 71 12.59 18.59 -7.21
C ASN A 71 11.47 19.12 -6.29
N PHE A 72 11.13 18.39 -5.23
CA PHE A 72 10.12 18.82 -4.27
C PHE A 72 10.46 20.12 -3.54
N ALA A 73 11.74 20.47 -3.40
CA ALA A 73 12.15 21.75 -2.82
C ALA A 73 11.79 22.96 -3.68
N SER A 74 11.40 22.76 -4.95
CA SER A 74 10.86 23.84 -5.79
C SER A 74 9.43 24.25 -5.41
N ILE A 75 8.73 23.45 -4.63
CA ILE A 75 7.39 23.78 -4.13
C ILE A 75 7.55 24.65 -2.88
N ILE A 76 7.47 25.98 -3.05
CA ILE A 76 7.62 26.93 -1.96
C ILE A 76 6.35 26.98 -1.10
N ASP A 77 5.18 26.86 -1.72
CA ASP A 77 3.87 26.89 -1.08
C ASP A 77 3.04 25.69 -1.55
N VAL A 78 2.83 24.73 -0.64
CA VAL A 78 2.05 23.52 -0.90
C VAL A 78 0.59 23.83 -1.27
N CYS A 79 0.03 24.94 -0.82
CA CYS A 79 -1.33 25.33 -1.15
C CYS A 79 -1.47 25.90 -2.57
N THR A 80 -0.41 26.44 -3.12
CA THR A 80 -0.33 26.75 -4.56
C THR A 80 -0.23 25.47 -5.39
N GLN A 81 0.60 24.54 -4.97
CA GLN A 81 0.72 23.21 -5.59
C GLN A 81 -0.62 22.47 -5.59
N TRP A 82 -1.33 22.47 -4.48
CA TRP A 82 -2.63 21.84 -4.32
C TRP A 82 -3.68 22.31 -5.34
N LYS A 83 -3.67 23.58 -5.73
CA LYS A 83 -4.64 24.19 -6.69
C LYS A 83 -4.36 23.84 -8.15
N LEU A 84 -3.20 23.27 -8.47
CA LEU A 84 -2.88 22.91 -9.85
C LEU A 84 -3.73 21.70 -10.31
N PRO A 85 -3.98 21.55 -11.63
CA PRO A 85 -4.69 20.40 -12.16
C PRO A 85 -4.03 19.07 -11.78
N ALA A 86 -4.84 18.07 -11.45
CA ALA A 86 -4.37 16.73 -11.15
C ALA A 86 -3.54 16.12 -12.29
N LYS A 87 -2.47 15.42 -11.92
CA LYS A 87 -1.58 14.71 -12.85
C LYS A 87 -1.54 13.24 -12.47
N THR A 88 -1.97 12.37 -13.37
CA THR A 88 -1.98 10.92 -13.14
C THR A 88 -1.68 10.17 -14.42
N VAL A 89 -0.92 9.08 -14.27
CA VAL A 89 -0.80 8.03 -15.29
C VAL A 89 -1.94 7.05 -15.11
N GLN A 90 -2.56 6.60 -16.19
CA GLN A 90 -3.67 5.65 -16.13
C GLN A 90 -3.35 4.30 -16.75
N ILE A 91 -3.59 3.23 -15.99
CA ILE A 91 -3.65 1.85 -16.48
C ILE A 91 -5.14 1.48 -16.56
N LYS A 92 -5.74 1.62 -17.76
CA LYS A 92 -7.18 1.41 -17.95
C LYS A 92 -7.43 0.12 -18.76
N ASN A 93 -8.12 -0.85 -18.13
CA ASN A 93 -8.48 -2.14 -18.77
C ASN A 93 -7.28 -2.89 -19.34
N LYS A 94 -6.10 -2.73 -18.78
CA LYS A 94 -4.86 -3.40 -19.18
C LYS A 94 -4.34 -4.28 -18.06
N ARG A 95 -3.46 -5.22 -18.41
CA ARG A 95 -2.92 -6.21 -17.47
C ARG A 95 -1.44 -6.43 -17.67
N ASP A 96 -0.84 -7.18 -16.74
CA ASP A 96 0.53 -7.65 -16.84
C ASP A 96 1.52 -6.47 -16.95
N ILE A 97 1.39 -5.49 -16.03
CA ILE A 97 2.18 -4.26 -16.04
C ILE A 97 2.95 -4.11 -14.71
N THR A 98 4.23 -3.80 -14.80
CA THR A 98 5.04 -3.35 -13.67
C THR A 98 5.49 -1.91 -13.91
N ILE A 99 5.21 -1.01 -12.96
CA ILE A 99 5.84 0.30 -12.84
C ILE A 99 6.84 0.20 -11.70
N LYS A 100 8.12 0.42 -12.00
CA LYS A 100 9.20 0.41 -11.01
C LYS A 100 10.01 1.69 -11.08
N GLY A 101 10.18 2.37 -9.96
CA GLY A 101 11.10 3.50 -9.86
C GLY A 101 12.56 3.04 -9.85
N ALA A 102 13.43 3.71 -10.59
CA ALA A 102 14.87 3.60 -10.40
C ALA A 102 15.28 4.23 -9.06
N ASN A 103 16.39 3.80 -8.49
CA ASN A 103 16.88 4.39 -7.23
C ASN A 103 17.13 5.89 -7.40
N GLY A 104 16.59 6.69 -6.48
CA GLY A 104 16.65 8.14 -6.52
C GLY A 104 15.64 8.81 -7.46
N SER A 105 14.80 8.03 -8.16
CA SER A 105 13.70 8.60 -8.95
C SER A 105 12.59 9.17 -8.06
N SER A 106 11.91 10.19 -8.55
CA SER A 106 10.78 10.80 -7.84
C SER A 106 9.76 11.39 -8.79
N ALA A 107 8.49 11.35 -8.40
CA ALA A 107 7.34 11.74 -9.22
C ALA A 107 6.41 12.70 -8.47
N ASN A 108 5.93 13.70 -9.18
CA ASN A 108 4.85 14.60 -8.74
C ASN A 108 3.59 14.34 -9.58
N PHE A 109 3.26 13.08 -9.74
CA PHE A 109 2.03 12.59 -10.38
C PHE A 109 1.64 11.25 -9.77
N GLY A 110 0.34 10.95 -9.78
CA GLY A 110 -0.20 9.69 -9.27
C GLY A 110 -0.26 8.58 -10.33
N VAL A 111 -0.58 7.38 -9.87
CA VAL A 111 -0.86 6.21 -10.72
C VAL A 111 -2.27 5.73 -10.48
N ARG A 112 -3.10 5.68 -11.52
CA ARG A 112 -4.49 5.24 -11.44
C ARG A 112 -4.70 3.96 -12.22
N VAL A 113 -5.18 2.91 -11.55
CA VAL A 113 -5.51 1.59 -12.14
C VAL A 113 -7.02 1.46 -12.19
N VAL A 114 -7.62 1.32 -13.38
CA VAL A 114 -9.04 1.53 -13.58
C VAL A 114 -9.71 0.41 -14.38
N GLY A 115 -10.93 0.07 -13.99
CA GLY A 115 -11.79 -0.87 -14.72
C GLY A 115 -11.28 -2.31 -14.61
N ASN A 116 -11.32 -3.06 -15.70
CA ASN A 116 -10.83 -4.45 -15.72
C ASN A 116 -9.30 -4.54 -15.82
N ALA A 117 -8.57 -3.66 -15.11
CA ALA A 117 -7.12 -3.77 -15.04
C ALA A 117 -6.71 -4.78 -13.98
N HIS A 118 -5.72 -5.63 -14.26
CA HIS A 118 -5.29 -6.65 -13.31
C HIS A 118 -3.83 -7.06 -13.51
N ASN A 119 -3.29 -7.74 -12.52
CA ASN A 119 -1.90 -8.18 -12.49
C ASN A 119 -0.93 -6.99 -12.67
N VAL A 120 -1.01 -6.02 -11.74
CA VAL A 120 -0.21 -4.79 -11.79
C VAL A 120 0.67 -4.68 -10.55
N ILE A 121 1.93 -4.34 -10.77
CA ILE A 121 2.91 -4.03 -9.72
C ILE A 121 3.27 -2.54 -9.81
N ILE A 122 3.21 -1.83 -8.67
CA ILE A 122 3.70 -0.45 -8.53
C ILE A 122 4.69 -0.47 -7.38
N ARG A 123 5.99 -0.34 -7.69
CA ARG A 123 7.02 -0.47 -6.66
C ARG A 123 8.18 0.51 -6.79
N ASN A 124 8.86 0.74 -5.69
CA ASN A 124 10.06 1.57 -5.60
C ASN A 124 9.89 3.00 -6.12
N MET A 125 8.66 3.54 -6.05
CA MET A 125 8.37 4.91 -6.48
C MET A 125 8.45 5.86 -5.29
N THR A 126 9.05 7.03 -5.47
CA THR A 126 8.86 8.16 -4.57
C THR A 126 7.82 9.10 -5.18
N ILE A 127 6.64 9.20 -4.56
CA ILE A 127 5.50 9.99 -5.04
C ILE A 127 5.16 11.02 -3.97
N GLY A 128 5.17 12.30 -4.33
CA GLY A 128 4.93 13.35 -3.33
C GLY A 128 4.23 14.59 -3.84
N LEU A 129 3.56 15.29 -2.91
CA LEU A 129 2.98 16.63 -3.08
C LEU A 129 2.23 16.79 -4.40
N LEU A 130 1.31 15.88 -4.71
CA LEU A 130 0.59 15.85 -5.97
C LEU A 130 -0.23 17.12 -6.17
N PRO A 131 -0.27 17.66 -7.42
CA PRO A 131 -1.27 18.66 -7.78
C PRO A 131 -2.65 18.02 -7.89
N GLY A 132 -3.71 18.82 -7.70
CA GLY A 132 -5.10 18.38 -7.89
C GLY A 132 -5.90 18.20 -6.61
N GLY A 133 -5.31 18.43 -5.46
CA GLY A 133 -6.03 18.44 -4.17
C GLY A 133 -6.82 17.15 -3.91
N GLU A 134 -8.11 17.30 -3.66
CA GLU A 134 -9.03 16.18 -3.37
C GLU A 134 -9.31 15.28 -4.59
N ASP A 135 -8.92 15.68 -5.80
CA ASP A 135 -9.09 14.91 -7.04
C ASP A 135 -7.89 14.00 -7.35
N ALA A 136 -6.84 14.04 -6.53
CA ALA A 136 -5.57 13.37 -6.81
C ALA A 136 -5.12 12.42 -5.70
N ASP A 137 -5.32 11.12 -5.91
CA ASP A 137 -4.70 10.08 -5.10
C ASP A 137 -3.28 9.76 -5.61
N SER A 138 -2.33 9.46 -4.72
CA SER A 138 -0.99 9.02 -5.13
C SER A 138 -1.05 7.70 -5.89
N ILE A 139 -1.80 6.73 -5.37
CA ILE A 139 -2.13 5.48 -6.06
C ILE A 139 -3.64 5.25 -5.90
N SER A 140 -4.37 5.26 -7.01
CA SER A 140 -5.81 5.04 -7.05
C SER A 140 -6.15 3.76 -7.81
N LEU A 141 -6.91 2.87 -7.18
CA LEU A 141 -7.42 1.65 -7.78
C LEU A 141 -8.96 1.78 -7.81
N GLU A 142 -9.58 1.74 -8.99
CA GLU A 142 -11.01 2.02 -9.09
C GLU A 142 -11.75 1.15 -10.11
N GLY A 143 -12.79 0.46 -9.65
CA GLY A 143 -13.72 -0.25 -10.51
C GLY A 143 -14.62 0.70 -11.31
N ASN A 144 -15.11 0.23 -12.45
CA ASN A 144 -16.11 0.91 -13.27
C ASN A 144 -17.02 -0.11 -13.99
N SER A 145 -17.79 0.34 -14.96
CA SER A 145 -18.66 -0.53 -15.76
C SER A 145 -17.93 -1.62 -16.55
N SER A 146 -16.61 -1.49 -16.78
CA SER A 146 -15.81 -2.50 -17.46
C SER A 146 -15.28 -3.60 -16.53
N GLY A 147 -15.33 -3.41 -15.20
CA GLY A 147 -14.86 -4.36 -14.21
C GLY A 147 -14.15 -3.69 -13.02
N GLN A 148 -13.48 -4.49 -12.21
CA GLN A 148 -12.76 -4.05 -11.02
C GLN A 148 -11.28 -4.46 -11.11
N PRO A 149 -10.34 -3.59 -10.71
CA PRO A 149 -8.94 -3.96 -10.60
C PRO A 149 -8.73 -5.10 -9.59
N SER A 150 -7.84 -6.03 -9.95
CA SER A 150 -7.52 -7.17 -9.09
C SER A 150 -6.08 -7.66 -9.29
N ASN A 151 -5.56 -8.41 -8.31
CA ASN A 151 -4.18 -8.88 -8.31
C ASN A 151 -3.23 -7.69 -8.50
N ILE A 152 -3.18 -6.84 -7.47
CA ILE A 152 -2.36 -5.63 -7.46
C ILE A 152 -1.35 -5.72 -6.31
N TRP A 153 -0.12 -5.35 -6.57
CA TRP A 153 0.93 -5.24 -5.57
C TRP A 153 1.50 -3.83 -5.55
N VAL A 154 1.34 -3.14 -4.41
CA VAL A 154 1.89 -1.80 -4.14
C VAL A 154 3.01 -1.97 -3.12
N ASP A 155 4.26 -1.81 -3.54
CA ASP A 155 5.40 -2.30 -2.76
C ASP A 155 6.59 -1.34 -2.72
N HIS A 156 7.20 -1.18 -1.55
CA HIS A 156 8.42 -0.36 -1.36
C HIS A 156 8.31 1.06 -1.95
N ASN A 157 7.16 1.70 -1.86
CA ASN A 157 7.02 3.08 -2.30
C ASN A 157 7.21 4.04 -1.12
N THR A 158 7.75 5.21 -1.36
CA THR A 158 7.68 6.35 -0.45
C THR A 158 6.59 7.29 -0.96
N ILE A 159 5.56 7.52 -0.14
CA ILE A 159 4.40 8.33 -0.51
C ILE A 159 4.23 9.41 0.55
N PHE A 160 4.19 10.67 0.14
CA PHE A 160 4.03 11.78 1.07
C PHE A 160 3.24 12.94 0.48
N ALA A 161 2.68 13.77 1.37
CA ALA A 161 1.96 14.96 1.00
C ALA A 161 2.31 16.12 1.95
N SER A 162 1.32 16.74 2.55
CA SER A 162 1.48 17.74 3.60
C SER A 162 0.29 17.70 4.56
N LEU A 163 0.53 17.93 5.82
CA LEU A 163 -0.50 18.12 6.83
C LEU A 163 -1.11 19.54 6.83
N THR A 164 -0.59 20.43 5.98
CA THR A 164 -1.10 21.79 5.86
C THR A 164 -2.52 21.79 5.32
N LYS A 165 -3.44 22.41 6.04
CA LYS A 165 -4.81 22.62 5.58
C LYS A 165 -4.88 23.93 4.77
N CYS A 166 -5.10 23.79 3.47
CA CYS A 166 -5.18 24.93 2.56
C CYS A 166 -6.56 25.57 2.61
N SER A 167 -6.62 26.88 2.46
CA SER A 167 -7.89 27.61 2.40
C SER A 167 -8.72 27.16 1.20
N GLY A 168 -9.97 26.78 1.44
CA GLY A 168 -10.90 26.27 0.44
C GLY A 168 -10.82 24.75 0.21
N ALA A 169 -9.91 24.05 0.89
CA ALA A 169 -9.94 22.59 0.97
C ALA A 169 -11.11 22.12 1.86
N GLY A 170 -11.70 20.99 1.52
CA GLY A 170 -12.68 20.31 2.36
C GLY A 170 -12.05 19.65 3.59
N ASP A 171 -12.25 18.34 3.74
CA ASP A 171 -11.70 17.59 4.87
C ASP A 171 -10.16 17.50 4.85
N ALA A 172 -9.57 17.48 3.67
CA ALA A 172 -8.12 17.41 3.48
C ALA A 172 -7.67 18.25 2.28
N SER A 173 -6.43 18.74 2.30
CA SER A 173 -5.85 19.42 1.14
C SER A 173 -5.33 18.42 0.11
N PHE A 174 -4.72 17.33 0.57
CA PHE A 174 -4.27 16.23 -0.27
C PHE A 174 -5.11 15.00 0.04
N ASP A 175 -5.70 14.38 -0.98
CA ASP A 175 -6.60 13.21 -0.82
C ASP A 175 -5.79 11.92 -0.58
N GLY A 176 -6.20 10.77 -1.07
CA GLY A 176 -5.67 9.47 -0.69
C GLY A 176 -4.21 9.21 -1.06
N GLY A 177 -3.47 8.56 -0.16
CA GLY A 177 -2.18 7.98 -0.49
C GLY A 177 -2.33 6.70 -1.33
N ILE A 178 -3.20 5.76 -0.87
CA ILE A 178 -3.52 4.52 -1.60
C ILE A 178 -5.01 4.24 -1.44
N ASP A 179 -5.80 4.53 -2.47
CA ASP A 179 -7.24 4.41 -2.42
C ASP A 179 -7.78 3.29 -3.31
N MET A 180 -8.69 2.48 -2.75
CA MET A 180 -9.35 1.37 -3.42
C MET A 180 -10.86 1.62 -3.41
N LYS A 181 -11.46 1.74 -4.60
CA LYS A 181 -12.85 2.18 -4.78
C LYS A 181 -13.60 1.22 -5.70
N LYS A 182 -14.86 0.90 -5.37
CA LYS A 182 -15.78 0.14 -6.25
C LYS A 182 -15.33 -1.30 -6.54
N GLY A 183 -15.10 -2.09 -5.49
CA GLY A 183 -14.93 -3.54 -5.59
C GLY A 183 -13.53 -4.03 -5.99
N VAL A 184 -12.51 -3.21 -5.84
CA VAL A 184 -11.10 -3.62 -6.00
C VAL A 184 -10.79 -4.79 -5.08
N ASN A 185 -10.08 -5.81 -5.59
CA ASN A 185 -9.90 -7.07 -4.87
C ASN A 185 -8.50 -7.68 -5.07
N HIS A 186 -8.09 -8.56 -4.14
CA HIS A 186 -6.80 -9.26 -4.17
C HIS A 186 -5.61 -8.28 -4.28
N VAL A 187 -5.49 -7.39 -3.28
CA VAL A 187 -4.43 -6.39 -3.23
C VAL A 187 -3.49 -6.67 -2.06
N THR A 188 -2.20 -6.55 -2.30
CA THR A 188 -1.17 -6.47 -1.25
C THR A 188 -0.50 -5.09 -1.29
N VAL A 189 -0.43 -4.46 -0.13
CA VAL A 189 0.28 -3.20 0.13
C VAL A 189 1.38 -3.51 1.12
N SER A 190 2.65 -3.47 0.69
CA SER A 190 3.76 -3.92 1.53
C SER A 190 4.97 -3.01 1.48
N TYR A 191 5.69 -2.93 2.60
CA TYR A 191 6.95 -2.19 2.72
C TYR A 191 6.90 -0.73 2.22
N ASN A 192 5.73 -0.09 2.17
CA ASN A 192 5.63 1.31 1.81
C ASN A 192 5.94 2.20 3.02
N TYR A 193 6.58 3.33 2.79
CA TYR A 193 6.71 4.42 3.75
C TYR A 193 5.76 5.55 3.37
N ILE A 194 4.73 5.76 4.18
CA ILE A 194 3.72 6.81 3.95
C ILE A 194 3.77 7.79 5.10
N HIS A 195 4.00 9.06 4.79
CA HIS A 195 4.19 10.09 5.82
C HIS A 195 3.65 11.46 5.41
N ASP A 196 3.47 12.32 6.41
CA ASP A 196 2.96 13.69 6.24
C ASP A 196 1.66 13.75 5.44
N TYR A 197 0.74 12.82 5.72
CA TYR A 197 -0.48 12.62 4.94
C TYR A 197 -1.74 12.78 5.80
N GLN A 198 -2.80 13.40 5.26
CA GLN A 198 -4.07 13.57 5.98
C GLN A 198 -4.97 12.33 5.87
N LYS A 199 -5.19 11.80 4.66
CA LYS A 199 -6.03 10.63 4.38
C LYS A 199 -5.20 9.55 3.68
N VAL A 200 -4.69 8.56 4.41
CA VAL A 200 -3.64 7.68 3.93
C VAL A 200 -4.12 6.58 2.99
N ALA A 201 -5.06 5.75 3.41
CA ALA A 201 -5.50 4.60 2.60
C ALA A 201 -6.99 4.30 2.79
N LEU A 202 -7.66 3.98 1.70
CA LEU A 202 -9.09 3.75 1.66
C LEU A 202 -9.44 2.43 0.96
N ASN A 203 -10.24 1.59 1.61
CA ASN A 203 -10.85 0.40 1.03
C ASN A 203 -12.37 0.56 1.06
N GLY A 204 -12.99 0.92 -0.08
CA GLY A 204 -14.41 1.23 -0.18
C GLY A 204 -14.74 2.71 0.09
N TYR A 205 -15.11 3.43 -0.96
CA TYR A 205 -15.20 4.89 -0.97
C TYR A 205 -16.43 5.45 -0.23
N SER A 206 -17.49 4.66 -0.07
CA SER A 206 -18.77 5.11 0.52
C SER A 206 -19.45 4.00 1.33
N ASP A 207 -20.28 4.36 2.29
CA ASP A 207 -21.15 3.41 3.00
C ASP A 207 -22.10 2.68 2.03
N SER A 208 -22.44 3.28 0.88
CA SER A 208 -23.23 2.67 -0.18
C SER A 208 -22.44 1.78 -1.16
N ASP A 209 -21.12 1.72 -1.05
CA ASP A 209 -20.26 0.86 -1.90
C ASP A 209 -20.39 -0.61 -1.50
N THR A 210 -21.46 -1.26 -1.96
CA THR A 210 -21.72 -2.68 -1.69
C THR A 210 -20.77 -3.61 -2.43
N GLN A 211 -20.14 -3.17 -3.52
CA GLN A 211 -19.16 -3.95 -4.30
C GLN A 211 -17.94 -4.30 -3.46
N ASN A 212 -17.58 -3.46 -2.50
CA ASN A 212 -16.45 -3.68 -1.61
C ASN A 212 -16.61 -4.88 -0.64
N ALA A 213 -17.79 -5.50 -0.57
CA ALA A 213 -18.01 -6.69 0.28
C ALA A 213 -17.13 -7.89 -0.13
N ALA A 214 -16.77 -8.01 -1.40
CA ALA A 214 -15.88 -9.05 -1.91
C ALA A 214 -14.39 -8.72 -1.75
N ALA A 215 -14.03 -7.51 -1.35
CA ALA A 215 -12.63 -7.08 -1.26
C ALA A 215 -11.83 -7.92 -0.27
N ARG A 216 -10.62 -8.30 -0.69
CA ARG A 216 -9.60 -8.97 0.10
C ARG A 216 -8.29 -8.22 -0.04
N THR A 217 -7.81 -7.65 1.06
CA THR A 217 -6.62 -6.80 1.04
C THR A 217 -5.64 -7.20 2.12
N THR A 218 -4.36 -7.09 1.85
CA THR A 218 -3.29 -7.31 2.83
C THR A 218 -2.44 -6.05 2.93
N TYR A 219 -2.15 -5.63 4.17
CA TYR A 219 -1.21 -4.56 4.48
C TYR A 219 -0.13 -5.14 5.39
N HIS A 220 1.14 -5.15 4.96
CA HIS A 220 2.20 -5.66 5.82
C HIS A 220 3.51 -4.88 5.67
N HIS A 221 4.26 -4.81 6.76
CA HIS A 221 5.58 -4.17 6.82
C HIS A 221 5.57 -2.70 6.34
N ASN A 222 4.41 -2.03 6.33
CA ASN A 222 4.34 -0.63 5.98
C ASN A 222 4.70 0.25 7.18
N ARG A 223 5.35 1.38 6.91
CA ARG A 223 5.63 2.46 7.84
C ARG A 223 4.63 3.58 7.62
N PHE A 224 3.82 3.87 8.64
CA PHE A 224 2.91 5.01 8.68
C PHE A 224 3.38 5.98 9.75
N GLU A 225 3.75 7.18 9.37
CA GLU A 225 4.34 8.12 10.30
C GLU A 225 3.91 9.56 10.02
N ASN A 226 3.62 10.31 11.09
CA ASN A 226 3.22 11.71 10.97
C ASN A 226 1.99 11.88 10.05
N VAL A 227 0.89 11.17 10.35
CA VAL A 227 -0.30 11.08 9.51
C VAL A 227 -1.57 11.35 10.30
N GLU A 228 -2.62 11.81 9.62
CA GLU A 228 -3.86 12.16 10.31
C GLU A 228 -4.76 10.94 10.51
N SER A 229 -5.09 10.18 9.44
CA SER A 229 -6.07 9.09 9.54
C SER A 229 -6.02 8.08 8.38
N ARG A 230 -6.86 7.02 8.48
CA ARG A 230 -7.09 5.98 7.47
C ARG A 230 -5.89 5.05 7.25
N LEU A 231 -5.63 4.11 8.17
CA LEU A 231 -4.44 3.25 8.16
C LEU A 231 -4.76 1.72 8.17
N PRO A 232 -5.62 1.18 7.29
CA PRO A 232 -6.53 1.85 6.36
C PRO A 232 -7.88 2.23 7.01
N LEU A 233 -8.69 3.06 6.30
CA LEU A 233 -10.13 3.06 6.46
C LEU A 233 -10.70 1.97 5.56
N GLN A 234 -11.42 1.02 6.16
CA GLN A 234 -12.03 -0.10 5.44
C GLN A 234 -13.54 -0.10 5.61
N ARG A 235 -14.28 -0.12 4.53
CA ARG A 235 -15.72 -0.38 4.52
C ARG A 235 -15.99 -1.74 3.92
N ARG A 236 -16.75 -2.60 4.62
CA ARG A 236 -17.03 -3.98 4.17
C ARG A 236 -15.76 -4.79 3.96
N GLY A 237 -15.84 -5.93 3.25
CA GLY A 237 -14.69 -6.75 2.88
C GLY A 237 -13.86 -7.26 4.04
N LEU A 238 -12.75 -7.88 3.73
CA LEU A 238 -11.82 -8.46 4.70
C LEU A 238 -10.40 -7.96 4.45
N SER A 239 -9.69 -7.64 5.54
CA SER A 239 -8.27 -7.26 5.47
C SER A 239 -7.43 -8.06 6.44
N HIS A 240 -6.21 -8.40 6.04
CA HIS A 240 -5.14 -8.85 6.92
C HIS A 240 -4.09 -7.76 7.04
N ILE A 241 -3.90 -7.24 8.24
CA ILE A 241 -3.04 -6.08 8.55
C ILE A 241 -2.00 -6.57 9.56
N TYR A 242 -0.77 -6.86 9.11
CA TYR A 242 0.23 -7.44 9.99
C TYR A 242 1.62 -6.83 9.82
N ASN A 243 2.39 -6.83 10.90
CA ASN A 243 3.76 -6.32 10.96
C ASN A 243 3.93 -4.88 10.42
N ASN A 244 2.92 -4.03 10.52
CA ASN A 244 3.05 -2.61 10.19
C ASN A 244 3.50 -1.81 11.42
N TYR A 245 4.20 -0.71 11.17
CA TYR A 245 4.60 0.26 12.17
C TYR A 245 3.79 1.56 12.03
N PHE A 246 3.12 1.94 13.11
CA PHE A 246 2.27 3.12 13.19
C PHE A 246 2.84 4.08 14.25
N ASN A 247 3.17 5.32 13.84
CA ASN A 247 3.71 6.34 14.75
C ASN A 247 3.19 7.74 14.39
N ASN A 248 2.97 8.58 15.39
CA ASN A 248 2.46 9.95 15.23
C ASN A 248 1.18 10.02 14.38
N VAL A 249 0.11 9.37 14.86
CA VAL A 249 -1.20 9.37 14.21
C VAL A 249 -2.17 10.27 14.96
N PHE A 250 -2.67 11.31 14.29
CA PHE A 250 -3.32 12.43 14.98
C PHE A 250 -4.82 12.27 15.22
N THR A 251 -5.52 11.45 14.40
CA THR A 251 -6.98 11.30 14.50
C THR A 251 -7.42 9.86 14.69
N SER A 252 -7.04 8.95 13.77
CA SER A 252 -7.39 7.54 13.90
C SER A 252 -6.46 6.65 13.06
N GLY A 253 -6.14 5.47 13.58
CA GLY A 253 -5.41 4.43 12.89
C GLY A 253 -6.30 3.61 11.95
N ILE A 254 -6.38 2.31 12.20
CA ILE A 254 -7.22 1.36 11.47
C ILE A 254 -8.69 1.64 11.82
N ASN A 255 -9.49 1.98 10.80
CA ASN A 255 -10.89 2.33 10.99
C ASN A 255 -11.78 1.39 10.14
N VAL A 256 -12.36 0.38 10.80
CA VAL A 256 -13.16 -0.66 10.13
C VAL A 256 -14.64 -0.30 10.22
N ARG A 257 -15.34 -0.29 9.12
CA ARG A 257 -16.72 0.22 8.99
C ARG A 257 -17.61 -0.75 8.21
N MET A 258 -18.92 -0.53 8.26
CA MET A 258 -19.92 -1.18 7.40
C MET A 258 -19.82 -2.72 7.43
N GLY A 259 -19.75 -3.34 8.61
CA GLY A 259 -19.67 -4.79 8.76
C GLY A 259 -18.37 -5.44 8.28
N GLY A 260 -17.37 -4.66 7.84
CA GLY A 260 -16.05 -5.18 7.46
C GLY A 260 -15.36 -5.86 8.63
N VAL A 261 -14.40 -6.76 8.38
CA VAL A 261 -13.60 -7.42 9.41
C VAL A 261 -12.11 -7.31 9.06
N ALA A 262 -11.30 -6.84 10.01
CA ALA A 262 -9.85 -6.79 9.87
C ALA A 262 -9.18 -7.78 10.84
N LEU A 263 -8.33 -8.66 10.33
CA LEU A 263 -7.34 -9.38 11.12
C LEU A 263 -6.14 -8.47 11.32
N ILE A 264 -5.87 -8.09 12.56
CA ILE A 264 -4.83 -7.12 12.93
C ILE A 264 -3.80 -7.87 13.78
N GLU A 265 -2.66 -8.24 13.19
CA GLU A 265 -1.73 -9.18 13.78
C GLU A 265 -0.31 -8.61 13.88
N ALA A 266 0.30 -8.77 15.04
CA ALA A 266 1.72 -8.47 15.27
C ALA A 266 2.17 -7.09 14.76
N ASN A 267 1.32 -6.07 14.79
CA ASN A 267 1.68 -4.69 14.45
C ASN A 267 2.32 -3.98 15.65
N TYR A 268 3.02 -2.89 15.39
CA TYR A 268 3.61 -2.02 16.40
C TYR A 268 2.94 -0.63 16.38
N PHE A 269 2.30 -0.26 17.49
CA PHE A 269 1.59 1.02 17.65
C PHE A 269 2.26 1.88 18.70
N GLU A 270 2.58 3.14 18.39
CA GLU A 270 3.01 4.16 19.37
C GLU A 270 2.58 5.56 18.94
N ASN A 271 2.38 6.46 19.91
CA ASN A 271 1.99 7.85 19.67
C ASN A 271 0.77 7.97 18.73
N ILE A 272 -0.27 7.23 18.99
CA ILE A 272 -1.43 7.12 18.09
C ILE A 272 -2.74 7.37 18.82
N LYS A 273 -3.57 8.22 18.23
CA LYS A 273 -4.95 8.41 18.64
C LYS A 273 -5.85 7.39 17.93
N ASN A 274 -6.71 6.69 18.70
CA ASN A 274 -7.67 5.71 18.21
C ASN A 274 -7.03 4.65 17.27
N PRO A 275 -6.05 3.87 17.73
CA PRO A 275 -5.30 2.94 16.89
C PRO A 275 -6.16 1.93 16.13
N VAL A 276 -7.22 1.40 16.76
CA VAL A 276 -8.20 0.50 16.14
C VAL A 276 -9.59 0.95 16.53
N THR A 277 -10.39 1.36 15.56
CA THR A 277 -11.69 1.99 15.79
C THR A 277 -12.70 1.64 14.69
N SER A 278 -13.96 1.90 14.97
CA SER A 278 -15.03 2.03 13.99
C SER A 278 -15.80 3.30 14.28
N ARG A 279 -15.82 4.26 13.35
CA ARG A 279 -16.48 5.56 13.54
C ARG A 279 -16.89 6.20 12.22
N ASP A 280 -17.79 7.16 12.28
CA ASP A 280 -18.24 8.01 11.16
C ASP A 280 -18.90 7.27 10.00
N SER A 281 -19.55 6.13 10.25
CA SER A 281 -20.32 5.33 9.30
C SER A 281 -21.67 4.91 9.88
N SER A 282 -22.58 4.52 9.02
CA SER A 282 -23.94 4.09 9.44
C SER A 282 -23.95 2.73 10.15
N GLU A 283 -22.89 1.93 10.00
CA GLU A 283 -22.73 0.62 10.62
C GLU A 283 -21.28 0.47 11.10
N ILE A 284 -21.07 -0.13 12.28
CA ILE A 284 -19.72 -0.47 12.76
C ILE A 284 -19.12 -1.63 11.97
N GLY A 285 -17.78 -1.71 11.97
CA GLY A 285 -17.01 -2.87 11.55
C GLY A 285 -16.37 -3.56 12.74
N TYR A 286 -15.59 -4.60 12.46
CA TYR A 286 -15.05 -5.51 13.47
C TYR A 286 -13.57 -5.77 13.26
N TRP A 287 -12.91 -6.26 14.31
CA TRP A 287 -11.50 -6.61 14.31
C TRP A 287 -11.22 -7.89 15.08
N ASP A 288 -10.23 -8.63 14.60
CA ASP A 288 -9.56 -9.72 15.30
C ASP A 288 -8.14 -9.30 15.62
N LEU A 289 -7.78 -9.24 16.90
CA LEU A 289 -6.50 -8.71 17.39
C LEU A 289 -5.59 -9.86 17.86
N ILE A 290 -4.44 -10.02 17.22
CA ILE A 290 -3.48 -11.09 17.56
C ILE A 290 -2.09 -10.48 17.79
N ASN A 291 -1.53 -10.67 18.99
CA ASN A 291 -0.12 -10.40 19.30
C ASN A 291 0.42 -9.00 18.93
N ASN A 292 -0.41 -7.97 18.93
CA ASN A 292 0.04 -6.60 18.62
C ASN A 292 0.87 -6.03 19.78
N TYR A 293 1.86 -5.21 19.47
CA TYR A 293 2.63 -4.45 20.44
C TYR A 293 2.03 -3.06 20.61
N VAL A 294 1.69 -2.74 21.84
CA VAL A 294 1.08 -1.46 22.25
C VAL A 294 2.13 -0.66 23.00
N GLY A 295 2.75 0.29 22.32
CA GLY A 295 3.76 1.18 22.88
C GLY A 295 3.16 2.34 23.70
N SER A 296 3.95 3.37 23.91
CA SER A 296 3.52 4.58 24.62
C SER A 296 2.69 5.52 23.74
N GLY A 297 2.03 6.51 24.35
CA GLY A 297 1.33 7.58 23.64
C GLY A 297 0.02 7.15 22.97
N ILE A 298 -0.60 6.06 23.42
CA ILE A 298 -1.91 5.63 22.93
C ILE A 298 -3.01 6.45 23.62
N THR A 299 -3.88 7.04 22.81
CA THR A 299 -5.03 7.80 23.30
C THR A 299 -6.32 7.40 22.58
N TRP A 300 -7.45 7.62 23.26
CA TRP A 300 -8.77 7.29 22.73
C TRP A 300 -9.69 8.49 22.85
N THR A 301 -10.48 8.74 21.82
CA THR A 301 -11.46 9.83 21.82
C THR A 301 -12.82 9.35 21.32
N VAL A 302 -13.85 10.00 21.80
CA VAL A 302 -15.21 9.90 21.23
C VAL A 302 -15.21 10.65 19.90
N PRO A 303 -15.96 10.20 18.88
CA PRO A 303 -16.20 10.98 17.64
C PRO A 303 -16.84 12.33 17.96
N GLU A 304 -16.58 13.34 17.14
CA GLU A 304 -17.21 14.67 17.28
C GLU A 304 -18.74 14.60 17.21
N SER A 305 -19.27 13.72 16.36
CA SER A 305 -20.69 13.41 16.27
C SER A 305 -20.96 11.98 16.72
N THR A 306 -21.82 11.81 17.71
CA THR A 306 -22.32 10.51 18.18
C THR A 306 -23.63 10.09 17.51
N SER A 307 -24.07 10.80 16.46
CA SER A 307 -25.28 10.44 15.69
C SER A 307 -25.13 9.12 14.94
N LYS A 308 -23.88 8.67 14.71
CA LYS A 308 -23.54 7.37 14.12
C LYS A 308 -22.94 6.46 15.19
N PRO A 309 -23.11 5.12 15.05
CA PRO A 309 -22.50 4.17 15.95
C PRO A 309 -20.98 4.24 15.87
N TYR A 310 -20.32 4.01 17.00
CA TYR A 310 -18.86 3.91 17.05
C TYR A 310 -18.40 2.87 18.07
N ALA A 311 -17.20 2.35 17.86
CA ALA A 311 -16.51 1.45 18.76
C ALA A 311 -14.99 1.70 18.71
N ASN A 312 -14.32 1.50 19.84
CA ASN A 312 -12.86 1.60 19.97
C ASN A 312 -12.32 0.34 20.66
N ALA A 313 -11.18 -0.17 20.22
CA ALA A 313 -10.53 -1.33 20.83
C ALA A 313 -9.76 -0.98 22.11
N THR A 314 -10.35 -0.21 23.01
CA THR A 314 -9.71 0.34 24.22
C THR A 314 -9.09 -0.71 25.13
N THR A 315 -9.67 -1.90 25.16
CA THR A 315 -9.19 -3.04 25.97
C THR A 315 -8.30 -4.01 25.16
N TRP A 316 -8.03 -3.68 23.89
CA TRP A 316 -7.27 -4.55 22.96
C TRP A 316 -7.82 -5.99 22.85
N ILE A 317 -9.14 -6.11 22.91
CA ILE A 317 -9.85 -7.39 22.75
C ILE A 317 -10.50 -7.44 21.36
N SER A 318 -10.45 -8.61 20.72
CA SER A 318 -11.14 -8.86 19.46
C SER A 318 -12.64 -8.64 19.61
N SER A 319 -13.25 -7.92 18.66
CA SER A 319 -14.71 -7.75 18.61
C SER A 319 -15.39 -8.87 17.79
N LYS A 320 -14.62 -9.56 16.94
CA LYS A 320 -15.09 -10.68 16.11
C LYS A 320 -13.89 -11.51 15.64
N THR A 321 -14.03 -12.83 15.61
CA THR A 321 -13.04 -13.70 14.97
C THR A 321 -13.06 -13.50 13.46
N TYR A 322 -11.88 -13.50 12.84
CA TYR A 322 -11.73 -13.39 11.39
C TYR A 322 -12.46 -14.55 10.69
N PRO A 323 -13.31 -14.29 9.69
CA PRO A 323 -14.31 -15.27 9.26
C PRO A 323 -13.81 -16.31 8.25
N GLU A 324 -12.57 -16.21 7.76
CA GLU A 324 -12.03 -17.14 6.77
C GLU A 324 -10.57 -17.51 7.07
N GLN A 325 -10.09 -18.60 6.47
CA GLN A 325 -8.67 -18.93 6.47
C GLN A 325 -7.96 -18.09 5.42
N LEU A 326 -6.77 -17.60 5.75
CA LEU A 326 -5.91 -16.89 4.81
C LEU A 326 -5.42 -17.90 3.75
N GLY A 327 -5.78 -17.70 2.50
CA GLY A 327 -5.45 -18.60 1.39
C GLY A 327 -3.99 -18.52 0.90
N TYR A 328 -3.06 -18.01 1.75
CA TYR A 328 -1.65 -17.84 1.44
C TYR A 328 -0.76 -18.13 2.65
N LEU A 329 0.50 -18.47 2.39
CA LEU A 329 1.51 -18.66 3.43
C LEU A 329 2.17 -17.31 3.76
N TYR A 330 2.42 -17.06 5.04
CA TYR A 330 3.13 -15.88 5.53
C TYR A 330 3.85 -16.21 6.84
N THR A 331 4.76 -15.35 7.24
CA THR A 331 5.39 -15.41 8.55
C THR A 331 5.32 -14.02 9.19
N ALA A 332 4.58 -13.92 10.28
CA ALA A 332 4.58 -12.70 11.09
C ALA A 332 5.82 -12.71 12.01
N ILE A 333 6.61 -11.64 11.98
CA ILE A 333 7.67 -11.45 12.97
C ILE A 333 7.09 -10.98 14.30
N PRO A 334 7.76 -11.24 15.44
CA PRO A 334 7.30 -10.75 16.73
C PRO A 334 7.08 -9.22 16.72
N ALA A 335 5.93 -8.76 17.22
CA ALA A 335 5.54 -7.34 17.13
C ALA A 335 6.58 -6.36 17.70
N ALA A 336 7.30 -6.73 18.75
CA ALA A 336 8.37 -5.91 19.33
C ALA A 336 9.56 -5.65 18.36
N GLN A 337 9.76 -6.49 17.36
CA GLN A 337 10.83 -6.35 16.36
C GLN A 337 10.39 -5.53 15.13
N VAL A 338 9.08 -5.31 14.96
CA VAL A 338 8.49 -4.69 13.77
C VAL A 338 9.02 -3.28 13.52
N LYS A 339 9.10 -2.45 14.56
CA LYS A 339 9.60 -1.06 14.44
C LYS A 339 10.99 -1.02 13.78
N ALA A 340 11.95 -1.77 14.29
CA ALA A 340 13.31 -1.78 13.77
C ALA A 340 13.36 -2.33 12.34
N LYS A 341 12.65 -3.46 12.08
CA LYS A 341 12.58 -4.07 10.75
C LYS A 341 11.99 -3.11 9.72
N VAL A 342 10.82 -2.53 10.01
CA VAL A 342 10.08 -1.68 9.08
C VAL A 342 10.82 -0.35 8.81
N ILE A 343 11.43 0.27 9.82
CA ILE A 343 12.26 1.47 9.60
C ILE A 343 13.43 1.18 8.64
N ALA A 344 14.00 -0.01 8.71
CA ALA A 344 15.14 -0.39 7.87
C ALA A 344 14.74 -0.81 6.44
N THR A 345 13.49 -1.22 6.21
CA THR A 345 13.11 -1.87 4.95
C THR A 345 11.98 -1.20 4.20
N ALA A 346 11.16 -0.35 4.82
CA ALA A 346 10.05 0.31 4.15
C ALA A 346 10.50 1.57 3.37
N GLY A 347 9.87 1.77 2.21
CA GLY A 347 10.09 2.93 1.36
C GLY A 347 10.93 2.65 0.11
N ALA A 348 10.92 3.60 -0.81
CA ALA A 348 11.69 3.54 -2.04
C ALA A 348 13.21 3.63 -1.75
N GLY A 349 14.01 2.98 -2.58
CA GLY A 349 15.47 2.98 -2.46
C GLY A 349 16.03 2.02 -1.40
N THR A 350 15.18 1.30 -0.67
CA THR A 350 15.59 0.25 0.27
C THR A 350 15.89 -1.07 -0.45
N ASN A 351 16.37 -2.08 0.28
CA ASN A 351 16.62 -3.38 -0.32
C ASN A 351 15.29 -4.03 -0.74
N LEU A 352 15.11 -4.24 -2.03
CA LEU A 352 13.92 -4.87 -2.62
C LEU A 352 13.96 -6.41 -2.60
N ALA A 353 15.02 -7.02 -2.07
CA ALA A 353 15.10 -8.45 -1.84
C ALA A 353 14.51 -8.75 -0.45
N GLU A 354 13.48 -9.54 -0.41
CA GLU A 354 12.87 -10.08 0.80
C GLU A 354 13.37 -11.49 1.09
#